data_03518ee722f76cc32f0ed603ed4f5493
#
_entry.id   03518ee722f76cc32f0ed603ed4f5493
#
_cell.length_a   1.000
_cell.length_b   1.000
_cell.length_c   1.000
_cell.angle_alpha   90.00
_cell.angle_beta   90.00
_cell.angle_gamma   90.00
#
_symmetry.space_group_name_H-M   'P 1'
#
loop_
_entity.id
_entity.type
_entity.pdbx_description
1 polymer ?
#
loop_
_entity_poly.entity_id
_entity_poly.type
_entity_poly.pdbx_seq_one_letter_code
_entity_poly.pdbx_strand_id
1 'polypeptide(L)'
;MMEDPKLLVPIDASDPEELPLERVEVLHPMSVVVLGLYPVPDQTAPEQLRDENREEAKEAMEPAVRAFAAHGVDIESVLVFTRDRVQTTDRVANDYGCDAVLAPGAVERLDRIVVSLKDERNMFRVLEVVGLVAEASEPTVTLFHAESTERGSAKSELYLRGATDWLTERGIERERISWEEPTEETRESDLVELTEDNDFVVMGESDPGIRERVVGELPRRVHEQTTTPVLTVRKER
;
A
#
# COMPACT_ATOMS: atom_id res chain seq x y z
N MET A 1 -16.73 2.84 -8.81
CA MET A 1 -15.85 3.89 -8.27
C MET A 1 -15.97 3.82 -6.77
N MET A 2 -14.84 3.74 -6.06
CA MET A 2 -14.84 3.76 -4.60
C MET A 2 -15.41 5.09 -4.13
N GLU A 3 -16.39 5.03 -3.22
CA GLU A 3 -16.91 6.24 -2.57
C GLU A 3 -16.06 6.45 -1.31
N ASP A 4 -15.39 7.61 -1.21
CA ASP A 4 -14.54 8.01 -0.09
C ASP A 4 -13.52 6.93 0.33
N PRO A 5 -12.55 6.57 -0.53
CA PRO A 5 -11.59 5.51 -0.22
C PRO A 5 -10.79 5.83 1.03
N LYS A 6 -10.58 4.82 1.87
CA LYS A 6 -9.92 4.94 3.17
C LYS A 6 -8.59 4.20 3.20
N LEU A 7 -7.55 4.89 3.64
CA LEU A 7 -6.18 4.39 3.72
C LEU A 7 -5.79 4.11 5.17
N LEU A 8 -5.22 2.95 5.45
CA LEU A 8 -4.55 2.65 6.72
C LEU A 8 -3.05 2.89 6.58
N VAL A 9 -2.48 3.66 7.52
CA VAL A 9 -1.04 3.93 7.60
C VAL A 9 -0.51 3.41 8.93
N PRO A 10 0.02 2.18 8.99
CA PRO A 10 0.63 1.63 10.20
C PRO A 10 2.03 2.24 10.41
N ILE A 11 2.29 2.68 11.64
CA ILE A 11 3.58 3.21 12.07
C ILE A 11 4.05 2.52 13.35
N ASP A 12 5.36 2.47 13.59
CA ASP A 12 5.92 2.03 14.87
C ASP A 12 5.82 3.17 15.90
N ALA A 13 4.99 2.99 16.90
CA ALA A 13 4.81 3.98 17.95
C ALA A 13 5.82 3.86 19.10
N SER A 14 6.71 2.85 19.08
CA SER A 14 7.80 2.70 20.06
C SER A 14 9.13 3.26 19.55
N ASP A 15 9.29 3.32 18.26
CA ASP A 15 10.48 3.87 17.57
C ASP A 15 9.99 4.50 16.26
N PRO A 16 9.43 5.71 16.34
CA PRO A 16 8.90 6.37 15.16
C PRO A 16 10.07 6.77 14.27
N GLU A 17 10.30 5.98 13.22
CA GLU A 17 11.09 6.45 12.10
C GLU A 17 10.44 7.72 11.53
N GLU A 18 11.23 8.71 11.18
CA GLU A 18 10.73 9.84 10.41
C GLU A 18 10.12 9.28 9.12
N LEU A 19 8.80 9.18 9.09
CA LEU A 19 8.11 8.87 7.84
C LEU A 19 8.47 10.00 6.86
N PRO A 20 9.08 9.70 5.72
CA PRO A 20 9.29 10.69 4.68
C PRO A 20 7.95 11.02 4.04
N LEU A 21 7.12 11.77 4.78
CA LEU A 21 5.77 12.14 4.41
C LEU A 21 5.74 13.40 3.52
N GLU A 22 6.85 13.76 2.88
CA GLU A 22 6.97 14.96 2.05
C GLU A 22 6.05 14.93 0.81
N ARG A 23 5.47 13.76 0.48
CA ARG A 23 4.58 13.57 -0.67
C ARG A 23 3.21 13.00 -0.32
N VAL A 24 2.76 13.23 0.92
CA VAL A 24 1.44 12.74 1.38
C VAL A 24 0.28 13.38 0.61
N GLU A 25 0.52 14.53 -0.03
CA GLU A 25 -0.47 15.20 -0.87
C GLU A 25 -1.04 14.31 -1.98
N VAL A 26 -0.27 13.36 -2.49
CA VAL A 26 -0.76 12.42 -3.52
C VAL A 26 -1.81 11.43 -3.00
N LEU A 27 -1.92 11.28 -1.68
CA LEU A 27 -2.92 10.46 -1.03
C LEU A 27 -4.15 11.29 -0.57
N HIS A 28 -4.15 12.60 -0.82
CA HIS A 28 -5.22 13.53 -0.47
C HIS A 28 -6.65 13.10 -0.87
N PRO A 29 -6.86 12.39 -1.99
CA PRO A 29 -8.21 11.93 -2.33
C PRO A 29 -8.76 10.84 -1.40
N MET A 30 -7.96 10.35 -0.44
CA MET A 30 -8.34 9.28 0.49
C MET A 30 -8.43 9.84 1.93
N SER A 31 -9.41 9.39 2.70
CA SER A 31 -9.39 9.57 4.16
C SER A 31 -8.35 8.63 4.78
N VAL A 32 -7.74 9.01 5.90
CA VAL A 32 -6.59 8.29 6.47
C VAL A 32 -6.85 7.84 7.90
N VAL A 33 -6.51 6.59 8.19
CA VAL A 33 -6.40 6.05 9.55
C VAL A 33 -4.92 5.86 9.86
N VAL A 34 -4.36 6.66 10.76
CA VAL A 34 -3.00 6.47 11.27
C VAL A 34 -3.04 5.44 12.40
N LEU A 35 -2.41 4.30 12.20
CA LEU A 35 -2.34 3.21 13.18
C LEU A 35 -0.98 3.17 13.86
N GLY A 36 -0.89 3.66 15.09
CA GLY A 36 0.29 3.45 15.94
C GLY A 36 0.31 2.03 16.50
N LEU A 37 1.36 1.28 16.19
CA LEU A 37 1.60 -0.07 16.68
C LEU A 37 2.72 -0.01 17.72
N TYR A 38 2.39 -0.29 18.98
CA TYR A 38 3.37 -0.42 20.06
C TYR A 38 3.64 -1.90 20.34
N PRO A 39 4.87 -2.42 20.12
CA PRO A 39 5.17 -3.83 20.32
C PRO A 39 5.17 -4.20 21.79
N VAL A 40 4.48 -5.29 22.14
CA VAL A 40 4.42 -5.84 23.50
C VAL A 40 5.27 -7.10 23.59
N PRO A 41 6.35 -7.12 24.41
CA PRO A 41 7.16 -8.32 24.63
C PRO A 41 6.32 -9.46 25.22
N ASP A 42 6.65 -10.72 24.90
CA ASP A 42 5.88 -11.91 25.33
C ASP A 42 5.69 -12.05 26.84
N GLN A 43 6.63 -11.55 27.63
CA GLN A 43 6.60 -11.66 29.10
C GLN A 43 6.01 -10.45 29.82
N THR A 44 5.51 -9.44 29.08
CA THR A 44 4.99 -8.20 29.66
C THR A 44 3.47 -8.18 29.58
N ALA A 45 2.81 -7.71 30.64
CA ALA A 45 1.38 -7.48 30.62
C ALA A 45 1.04 -6.26 29.72
N PRO A 46 0.19 -6.40 28.68
CA PRO A 46 -0.11 -5.29 27.77
C PRO A 46 -0.69 -4.06 28.46
N GLU A 47 -1.45 -4.25 29.55
CA GLU A 47 -2.08 -3.16 30.32
C GLU A 47 -1.03 -2.31 31.03
N GLN A 48 -0.04 -2.93 31.67
CA GLN A 48 1.04 -2.21 32.34
C GLN A 48 1.86 -1.39 31.35
N LEU A 49 2.24 -1.99 30.22
CA LEU A 49 3.03 -1.30 29.19
C LEU A 49 2.24 -0.12 28.58
N ARG A 50 0.92 -0.30 28.42
CA ARG A 50 0.04 0.77 27.95
C ARG A 50 0.01 1.96 28.91
N ASP A 51 -0.13 1.69 30.22
CA ASP A 51 -0.21 2.75 31.23
C ASP A 51 1.11 3.54 31.32
N GLU A 52 2.25 2.86 31.14
CA GLU A 52 3.57 3.46 31.21
C GLU A 52 3.94 4.25 29.95
N ASN A 53 3.54 3.80 28.73
CA ASN A 53 4.06 4.34 27.47
C ASN A 53 2.99 5.01 26.59
N ARG A 54 1.74 5.12 27.05
CA ARG A 54 0.63 5.60 26.22
C ARG A 54 0.83 7.01 25.69
N GLU A 55 1.31 7.92 26.53
CA GLU A 55 1.46 9.34 26.14
C GLU A 55 2.66 9.48 25.19
N GLU A 56 3.79 8.81 25.46
CA GLU A 56 4.95 8.81 24.59
C GLU A 56 4.61 8.22 23.18
N ALA A 57 3.88 7.08 23.17
CA ALA A 57 3.42 6.48 21.92
C ALA A 57 2.45 7.37 21.12
N LYS A 58 1.62 8.18 21.78
CA LYS A 58 0.78 9.15 21.09
C LYS A 58 1.60 10.31 20.51
N GLU A 59 2.57 10.83 21.29
CA GLU A 59 3.48 11.87 20.81
C GLU A 59 4.27 11.37 19.59
N ALA A 60 4.66 10.10 19.57
CA ALA A 60 5.32 9.47 18.44
C ALA A 60 4.46 9.44 17.16
N MET A 61 3.13 9.40 17.28
CA MET A 61 2.20 9.44 16.14
C MET A 61 1.94 10.85 15.59
N GLU A 62 2.15 11.89 16.40
CA GLU A 62 1.78 13.27 16.03
C GLU A 62 2.42 13.79 14.74
N PRO A 63 3.70 13.48 14.39
CA PRO A 63 4.29 13.92 13.12
C PRO A 63 3.50 13.39 11.91
N ALA A 64 3.12 12.11 11.92
CA ALA A 64 2.34 11.51 10.85
C ALA A 64 0.94 12.15 10.74
N VAL A 65 0.24 12.28 11.87
CA VAL A 65 -1.08 12.93 11.91
C VAL A 65 -1.01 14.37 11.38
N ARG A 66 0.01 15.13 11.80
CA ARG A 66 0.19 16.53 11.34
C ARG A 66 0.51 16.62 9.85
N ALA A 67 1.30 15.69 9.31
CA ALA A 67 1.64 15.68 7.89
C ALA A 67 0.37 15.53 7.03
N PHE A 68 -0.49 14.57 7.33
CA PHE A 68 -1.76 14.41 6.62
C PHE A 68 -2.72 15.59 6.86
N ALA A 69 -2.83 16.10 8.11
CA ALA A 69 -3.68 17.23 8.44
C ALA A 69 -3.30 18.50 7.69
N ALA A 70 -2.01 18.73 7.44
CA ALA A 70 -1.52 19.88 6.71
C ALA A 70 -2.07 19.96 5.27
N HIS A 71 -2.46 18.82 4.70
CA HIS A 71 -3.03 18.71 3.35
C HIS A 71 -4.56 18.62 3.33
N GLY A 72 -5.23 18.82 4.46
CA GLY A 72 -6.69 18.84 4.54
C GLY A 72 -7.35 17.45 4.44
N VAL A 73 -6.58 16.39 4.65
CA VAL A 73 -7.07 15.00 4.68
C VAL A 73 -7.90 14.77 5.93
N ASP A 74 -9.01 14.04 5.81
CA ASP A 74 -9.78 13.56 6.97
C ASP A 74 -9.02 12.42 7.67
N ILE A 75 -8.75 12.58 8.97
CA ILE A 75 -7.84 11.70 9.70
C ILE A 75 -8.48 11.13 10.97
N GLU A 76 -8.38 9.84 11.09
CA GLU A 76 -8.57 9.13 12.35
C GLU A 76 -7.21 8.61 12.87
N SER A 77 -7.01 8.53 14.18
CA SER A 77 -5.80 7.96 14.76
C SER A 77 -6.13 6.89 15.79
N VAL A 78 -5.42 5.77 15.73
CA VAL A 78 -5.64 4.60 16.58
C VAL A 78 -4.29 4.11 17.11
N LEU A 79 -4.16 3.96 18.43
CA LEU A 79 -2.97 3.39 19.07
C LEU A 79 -3.30 2.00 19.64
N VAL A 80 -2.53 1.00 19.24
CA VAL A 80 -2.71 -0.38 19.68
C VAL A 80 -1.39 -0.96 20.23
N PHE A 81 -1.44 -1.46 21.46
CA PHE A 81 -0.37 -2.26 22.06
C PHE A 81 -0.58 -3.72 21.65
N THR A 82 0.35 -4.29 20.91
CA THR A 82 0.16 -5.61 20.26
C THR A 82 1.42 -6.46 20.26
N ARG A 83 1.24 -7.79 20.28
CA ARG A 83 2.29 -8.78 20.03
C ARG A 83 2.35 -9.20 18.56
N ASP A 84 1.27 -9.00 17.82
CA ASP A 84 1.17 -9.35 16.41
C ASP A 84 0.75 -8.11 15.61
N ARG A 85 1.74 -7.42 15.05
CA ARG A 85 1.55 -6.20 14.24
C ARG A 85 0.70 -6.50 13.01
N VAL A 86 0.95 -7.64 12.38
CA VAL A 86 0.33 -8.03 11.12
C VAL A 86 -1.15 -8.29 11.32
N GLN A 87 -1.52 -9.14 12.29
CA GLN A 87 -2.91 -9.43 12.63
C GLN A 87 -3.66 -8.16 13.10
N THR A 88 -2.97 -7.30 13.85
CA THR A 88 -3.55 -6.04 14.33
C THR A 88 -3.84 -5.09 13.18
N THR A 89 -2.91 -4.95 12.23
CA THR A 89 -3.10 -4.13 11.03
C THR A 89 -4.32 -4.59 10.22
N ASP A 90 -4.44 -5.91 9.96
CA ASP A 90 -5.60 -6.45 9.23
C ASP A 90 -6.92 -6.22 10.00
N ARG A 91 -6.93 -6.47 11.31
CA ARG A 91 -8.10 -6.24 12.14
C ARG A 91 -8.54 -4.78 12.12
N VAL A 92 -7.60 -3.84 12.31
CA VAL A 92 -7.92 -2.40 12.28
C VAL A 92 -8.37 -1.97 10.89
N ALA A 93 -7.70 -2.44 9.82
CA ALA A 93 -8.14 -2.18 8.46
C ALA A 93 -9.58 -2.65 8.20
N ASN A 94 -9.99 -3.78 8.80
CA ASN A 94 -11.37 -4.27 8.73
C ASN A 94 -12.33 -3.42 9.55
N ASP A 95 -11.98 -3.13 10.82
CA ASP A 95 -12.84 -2.41 11.75
C ASP A 95 -13.15 -0.99 11.27
N TYR A 96 -12.20 -0.37 10.57
CA TYR A 96 -12.31 0.99 10.01
C TYR A 96 -12.73 1.03 8.54
N GLY A 97 -12.93 -0.13 7.91
CA GLY A 97 -13.35 -0.21 6.50
C GLY A 97 -12.29 0.33 5.52
N CYS A 98 -11.00 0.14 5.83
CA CYS A 98 -9.94 0.65 4.96
C CYS A 98 -9.86 -0.15 3.65
N ASP A 99 -9.75 0.58 2.54
CA ASP A 99 -9.64 0.03 1.18
C ASP A 99 -8.20 -0.30 0.79
N ALA A 100 -7.24 0.36 1.43
CA ALA A 100 -5.82 0.13 1.18
C ALA A 100 -5.00 0.24 2.47
N VAL A 101 -3.81 -0.35 2.44
CA VAL A 101 -2.80 -0.26 3.51
C VAL A 101 -1.51 0.24 2.88
N LEU A 102 -0.96 1.33 3.41
CA LEU A 102 0.34 1.86 3.01
C LEU A 102 1.42 1.31 3.94
N ALA A 103 2.35 0.55 3.40
CA ALA A 103 3.62 0.31 4.05
C ALA A 103 4.54 1.49 3.72
N PRO A 104 4.89 2.34 4.71
CA PRO A 104 5.71 3.52 4.46
C PRO A 104 7.12 3.14 3.99
N GLY A 105 7.74 4.04 3.23
CA GLY A 105 9.07 3.90 2.69
C GLY A 105 9.62 5.27 2.31
N ALA A 106 10.87 5.35 1.89
CA ALA A 106 11.51 6.60 1.46
C ALA A 106 10.97 7.04 0.10
N VAL A 107 10.29 8.18 0.02
CA VAL A 107 9.84 8.79 -1.24
C VAL A 107 10.34 10.21 -1.32
N GLU A 108 11.32 10.46 -2.17
CA GLU A 108 11.74 11.83 -2.49
C GLU A 108 10.87 12.44 -3.59
N ARG A 109 10.33 11.59 -4.48
CA ARG A 109 9.50 12.00 -5.63
C ARG A 109 8.45 10.93 -5.91
N LEU A 110 7.40 11.29 -6.65
CA LEU A 110 6.39 10.36 -7.14
C LEU A 110 6.20 10.55 -8.66
N ASP A 111 7.27 10.31 -9.39
CA ASP A 111 7.29 10.46 -10.84
C ASP A 111 7.03 9.12 -11.55
N ARG A 112 7.27 8.00 -10.86
CA ARG A 112 7.19 6.64 -11.41
C ARG A 112 6.49 5.69 -10.47
N ILE A 113 5.41 5.06 -10.94
CA ILE A 113 4.63 4.08 -10.19
C ILE A 113 4.69 2.73 -10.90
N VAL A 114 5.05 1.66 -10.19
CA VAL A 114 4.82 0.30 -10.67
C VAL A 114 3.53 -0.26 -10.10
N VAL A 115 2.71 -0.86 -10.95
CA VAL A 115 1.39 -1.42 -10.62
C VAL A 115 1.40 -2.92 -10.87
N SER A 116 1.35 -3.72 -9.81
CA SER A 116 1.28 -5.17 -9.93
C SER A 116 -0.17 -5.64 -10.00
N LEU A 117 -0.55 -6.18 -11.15
CA LEU A 117 -1.87 -6.77 -11.42
C LEU A 117 -1.77 -8.29 -11.37
N LYS A 118 -2.52 -8.94 -10.50
CA LYS A 118 -2.46 -10.39 -10.31
C LYS A 118 -3.73 -11.11 -10.79
N ASP A 119 -4.89 -10.62 -10.44
CA ASP A 119 -6.18 -11.24 -10.77
C ASP A 119 -7.25 -10.23 -11.15
N GLU A 120 -8.29 -10.71 -11.87
CA GLU A 120 -9.41 -9.87 -12.34
C GLU A 120 -10.19 -9.22 -11.20
N ARG A 121 -10.31 -9.91 -10.07
CA ARG A 121 -11.24 -9.52 -9.00
C ARG A 121 -10.83 -8.23 -8.32
N ASN A 122 -9.53 -7.98 -8.23
CA ASN A 122 -9.00 -6.79 -7.57
C ASN A 122 -8.43 -5.74 -8.55
N MET A 123 -8.31 -6.09 -9.83
CA MET A 123 -7.71 -5.23 -10.85
C MET A 123 -8.34 -3.83 -10.88
N PHE A 124 -9.65 -3.75 -10.98
CA PHE A 124 -10.34 -2.46 -11.08
C PHE A 124 -10.17 -1.60 -9.83
N ARG A 125 -10.14 -2.21 -8.64
CA ARG A 125 -9.89 -1.48 -7.39
C ARG A 125 -8.46 -0.94 -7.35
N VAL A 126 -7.48 -1.73 -7.78
CA VAL A 126 -6.08 -1.29 -7.91
C VAL A 126 -5.99 -0.12 -8.88
N LEU A 127 -6.61 -0.22 -10.05
CA LEU A 127 -6.61 0.84 -11.05
C LEU A 127 -7.33 2.12 -10.57
N GLU A 128 -8.41 1.99 -9.79
CA GLU A 128 -9.09 3.14 -9.17
C GLU A 128 -8.14 3.90 -8.22
N VAL A 129 -7.40 3.18 -7.38
CA VAL A 129 -6.41 3.79 -6.49
C VAL A 129 -5.26 4.43 -7.28
N VAL A 130 -4.78 3.76 -8.34
CA VAL A 130 -3.76 4.34 -9.24
C VAL A 130 -4.27 5.63 -9.88
N GLY A 131 -5.53 5.65 -10.34
CA GLY A 131 -6.15 6.85 -10.89
C GLY A 131 -6.15 8.02 -9.91
N LEU A 132 -6.54 7.77 -8.64
CA LEU A 132 -6.54 8.79 -7.59
C LEU A 132 -5.14 9.36 -7.32
N VAL A 133 -4.13 8.50 -7.22
CA VAL A 133 -2.72 8.92 -7.02
C VAL A 133 -2.22 9.69 -8.25
N ALA A 134 -2.58 9.26 -9.45
CA ALA A 134 -2.14 9.89 -10.70
C ALA A 134 -2.75 11.27 -10.93
N GLU A 135 -3.95 11.53 -10.45
CA GLU A 135 -4.59 12.87 -10.51
C GLU A 135 -3.77 13.93 -9.75
N ALA A 136 -3.11 13.52 -8.66
CA ALA A 136 -2.37 14.43 -7.79
C ALA A 136 -0.92 14.67 -8.23
N SER A 137 -0.28 13.73 -8.95
CA SER A 137 1.17 13.78 -9.22
C SER A 137 1.56 13.59 -10.68
N GLU A 138 0.62 13.20 -11.55
CA GLU A 138 0.85 12.90 -12.96
C GLU A 138 2.07 11.96 -13.24
N PRO A 139 2.21 10.80 -12.59
CA PRO A 139 3.36 9.91 -12.73
C PRO A 139 3.37 9.18 -14.07
N THR A 140 4.50 8.57 -14.43
CA THR A 140 4.51 7.46 -15.38
C THR A 140 4.09 6.19 -14.66
N VAL A 141 3.35 5.31 -15.34
CA VAL A 141 2.78 4.09 -14.78
C VAL A 141 3.34 2.88 -15.52
N THR A 142 4.01 2.00 -14.80
CA THR A 142 4.48 0.72 -15.32
C THR A 142 3.54 -0.39 -14.85
N LEU A 143 2.78 -0.97 -15.76
CA LEU A 143 1.90 -2.10 -15.46
C LEU A 143 2.67 -3.41 -15.53
N PHE A 144 2.61 -4.19 -14.47
CA PHE A 144 3.23 -5.50 -14.34
C PHE A 144 2.17 -6.57 -14.05
N HIS A 145 2.13 -7.62 -14.88
CA HIS A 145 1.19 -8.73 -14.66
C HIS A 145 1.92 -10.01 -14.29
N ALA A 146 1.74 -10.46 -13.06
CA ALA A 146 2.50 -11.57 -12.45
C ALA A 146 2.08 -13.00 -12.88
N GLU A 147 1.10 -13.21 -13.75
CA GLU A 147 0.74 -14.54 -14.26
C GLU A 147 1.55 -14.89 -15.51
N SER A 148 2.44 -15.89 -15.44
CA SER A 148 3.10 -16.46 -16.58
C SER A 148 2.90 -17.98 -16.66
N THR A 149 2.14 -18.41 -17.62
CA THR A 149 2.19 -19.75 -18.21
C THR A 149 2.27 -19.55 -19.71
N GLU A 150 2.71 -20.52 -20.49
CA GLU A 150 2.72 -20.42 -21.97
C GLU A 150 1.35 -20.03 -22.57
N ARG A 151 0.26 -20.28 -21.85
CA ARG A 151 -1.08 -19.79 -22.16
C ARG A 151 -1.36 -18.39 -21.56
N GLY A 152 -0.48 -17.90 -20.69
CA GLY A 152 -0.64 -16.65 -19.94
C GLY A 152 -0.31 -15.40 -20.77
N SER A 153 0.58 -15.49 -21.75
CA SER A 153 1.02 -14.33 -22.53
C SER A 153 -0.14 -13.58 -23.21
N ALA A 154 -1.03 -14.28 -23.92
CA ALA A 154 -2.18 -13.63 -24.57
C ALA A 154 -3.22 -13.10 -23.54
N LYS A 155 -3.36 -13.77 -22.39
CA LYS A 155 -4.22 -13.34 -21.30
C LYS A 155 -3.61 -12.11 -20.62
N SER A 156 -2.31 -12.14 -20.33
CA SER A 156 -1.56 -11.01 -19.75
C SER A 156 -1.67 -9.76 -20.63
N GLU A 157 -1.44 -9.91 -21.95
CA GLU A 157 -1.60 -8.80 -22.89
C GLU A 157 -3.01 -8.22 -22.88
N LEU A 158 -4.05 -9.06 -22.81
CA LEU A 158 -5.44 -8.59 -22.73
C LEU A 158 -5.70 -7.80 -21.44
N TYR A 159 -5.16 -8.25 -20.31
CA TYR A 159 -5.27 -7.54 -19.03
C TYR A 159 -4.55 -6.20 -19.05
N LEU A 160 -3.30 -6.18 -19.48
CA LEU A 160 -2.49 -4.97 -19.55
C LEU A 160 -3.10 -3.95 -20.51
N ARG A 161 -3.64 -4.42 -21.64
CA ARG A 161 -4.36 -3.56 -22.59
C ARG A 161 -5.63 -2.98 -21.96
N GLY A 162 -6.47 -3.82 -21.33
CA GLY A 162 -7.67 -3.37 -20.65
C GLY A 162 -7.38 -2.40 -19.50
N ALA A 163 -6.32 -2.64 -18.72
CA ALA A 163 -5.87 -1.73 -17.68
C ALA A 163 -5.41 -0.38 -18.25
N THR A 164 -4.67 -0.41 -19.38
CA THR A 164 -4.23 0.80 -20.08
C THR A 164 -5.41 1.62 -20.59
N ASP A 165 -6.35 0.98 -21.27
CA ASP A 165 -7.55 1.65 -21.80
C ASP A 165 -8.34 2.30 -20.65
N TRP A 166 -8.50 1.57 -19.54
CA TRP A 166 -9.20 2.05 -18.35
C TRP A 166 -8.53 3.28 -17.72
N LEU A 167 -7.20 3.29 -17.59
CA LEU A 167 -6.44 4.43 -17.05
C LEU A 167 -6.47 5.62 -18.03
N THR A 168 -6.40 5.35 -19.34
CA THR A 168 -6.48 6.39 -20.37
C THR A 168 -7.85 7.07 -20.40
N GLU A 169 -8.94 6.31 -20.24
CA GLU A 169 -10.30 6.86 -20.12
C GLU A 169 -10.46 7.78 -18.89
N ARG A 170 -9.57 7.68 -17.90
CA ARG A 170 -9.52 8.52 -16.70
C ARG A 170 -8.49 9.64 -16.75
N GLY A 171 -7.95 9.90 -17.92
CA GLY A 171 -7.10 11.06 -18.18
C GLY A 171 -5.61 10.84 -18.04
N ILE A 172 -5.14 9.62 -17.78
CA ILE A 172 -3.70 9.33 -17.84
C ILE A 172 -3.30 9.17 -19.32
N GLU A 173 -2.37 10.01 -19.76
CA GLU A 173 -1.89 9.97 -21.15
C GLU A 173 -1.32 8.60 -21.50
N ARG A 174 -1.69 8.05 -22.66
CA ARG A 174 -1.27 6.70 -23.09
C ARG A 174 0.26 6.54 -23.13
N GLU A 175 0.97 7.58 -23.46
CA GLU A 175 2.44 7.64 -23.56
C GLU A 175 3.12 7.52 -22.19
N ARG A 176 2.40 7.76 -21.12
CA ARG A 176 2.86 7.62 -19.72
C ARG A 176 2.61 6.23 -19.14
N ILE A 177 2.00 5.32 -19.89
CA ILE A 177 1.71 3.95 -19.47
C ILE A 177 2.59 3.00 -20.26
N SER A 178 3.43 2.25 -19.56
CA SER A 178 4.27 1.17 -20.08
C SER A 178 3.87 -0.18 -19.50
N TRP A 179 4.37 -1.26 -20.09
CA TRP A 179 4.17 -2.63 -19.61
C TRP A 179 5.51 -3.29 -19.41
N GLU A 180 5.61 -4.06 -18.33
CA GLU A 180 6.70 -4.98 -18.08
C GLU A 180 6.15 -6.41 -17.95
N GLU A 181 6.77 -7.32 -18.70
CA GLU A 181 6.44 -8.73 -18.65
C GLU A 181 7.45 -9.47 -17.76
N PRO A 182 7.00 -10.39 -16.88
CA PRO A 182 7.91 -11.16 -16.07
C PRO A 182 8.80 -12.05 -16.94
N THR A 183 10.07 -12.17 -16.57
CA THR A 183 10.98 -13.16 -17.13
C THR A 183 10.58 -14.57 -16.68
N GLU A 184 10.99 -15.61 -17.42
CA GLU A 184 10.47 -16.98 -17.22
C GLU A 184 10.81 -17.59 -15.84
N GLU A 185 11.78 -17.07 -15.10
CA GLU A 185 12.33 -17.75 -13.93
C GLU A 185 11.88 -17.25 -12.54
N THR A 186 11.56 -15.97 -12.34
CA THR A 186 11.29 -15.48 -10.96
C THR A 186 10.47 -14.20 -10.90
N ARG A 187 9.17 -14.32 -10.80
CA ARG A 187 8.19 -13.21 -10.77
C ARG A 187 8.27 -12.28 -9.58
N GLU A 188 8.67 -12.80 -8.41
CA GLU A 188 8.79 -12.00 -7.19
C GLU A 188 10.05 -11.14 -7.25
N SER A 189 11.17 -11.69 -7.74
CA SER A 189 12.40 -10.93 -7.94
C SER A 189 12.26 -9.86 -9.00
N ASP A 190 11.52 -10.14 -10.10
CA ASP A 190 11.27 -9.15 -11.16
C ASP A 190 10.49 -7.96 -10.61
N LEU A 191 9.48 -8.19 -9.74
CA LEU A 191 8.76 -7.10 -9.11
C LEU A 191 9.64 -6.31 -8.13
N VAL A 192 10.48 -6.99 -7.35
CA VAL A 192 11.43 -6.32 -6.44
C VAL A 192 12.44 -5.49 -7.24
N GLU A 193 12.98 -6.01 -8.34
CA GLU A 193 13.88 -5.28 -9.23
C GLU A 193 13.18 -4.03 -9.81
N LEU A 194 11.91 -4.14 -10.22
CA LEU A 194 11.12 -3.00 -10.67
C LEU A 194 10.93 -1.93 -9.60
N THR A 195 10.97 -2.29 -8.30
CA THR A 195 10.85 -1.30 -7.23
C THR A 195 12.06 -0.38 -7.12
N GLU A 196 13.25 -0.84 -7.56
CA GLU A 196 14.48 -0.03 -7.52
C GLU A 196 14.42 1.15 -8.51
N ASP A 197 13.69 0.98 -9.61
CA ASP A 197 13.52 1.98 -10.65
C ASP A 197 12.23 2.81 -10.53
N ASN A 198 11.38 2.52 -9.53
CA ASN A 198 10.12 3.18 -9.32
C ASN A 198 10.03 3.82 -7.92
N ASP A 199 9.31 4.92 -7.82
CA ASP A 199 9.19 5.71 -6.61
C ASP A 199 8.07 5.17 -5.69
N PHE A 200 7.13 4.38 -6.25
CA PHE A 200 5.95 3.89 -5.55
C PHE A 200 5.44 2.58 -6.14
N VAL A 201 4.97 1.69 -5.29
CA VAL A 201 4.37 0.40 -5.68
C VAL A 201 2.91 0.38 -5.33
N VAL A 202 2.04 0.04 -6.28
CA VAL A 202 0.62 -0.25 -6.02
C VAL A 202 0.33 -1.68 -6.41
N MET A 203 -0.26 -2.45 -5.50
CA MET A 203 -0.57 -3.85 -5.74
C MET A 203 -1.85 -4.28 -5.05
N GLY A 204 -2.49 -5.34 -5.56
CA GLY A 204 -3.64 -5.94 -4.93
C GLY A 204 -3.26 -6.88 -3.79
N GLU A 205 -4.14 -6.96 -2.78
CA GLU A 205 -4.05 -7.98 -1.74
C GLU A 205 -4.04 -9.38 -2.37
N SER A 206 -3.06 -10.21 -2.02
CA SER A 206 -3.00 -11.61 -2.45
C SER A 206 -4.00 -12.45 -1.67
N ASP A 207 -4.53 -13.53 -2.28
CA ASP A 207 -5.33 -14.50 -1.53
C ASP A 207 -4.44 -15.13 -0.46
N PRO A 208 -4.81 -15.07 0.82
CA PRO A 208 -4.05 -15.74 1.85
C PRO A 208 -4.17 -17.24 1.65
N GLY A 209 -3.05 -17.93 1.48
CA GLY A 209 -2.99 -19.37 1.71
C GLY A 209 -3.46 -19.67 3.14
N ILE A 210 -3.91 -20.89 3.43
CA ILE A 210 -4.56 -21.31 4.70
C ILE A 210 -3.76 -20.93 5.98
N ARG A 211 -2.53 -20.41 5.87
CA ARG A 211 -1.64 -20.05 6.99
C ARG A 211 -1.25 -18.58 7.10
N GLU A 212 -1.58 -17.75 6.13
CA GLU A 212 -1.08 -16.35 6.08
C GLU A 212 -2.25 -15.38 5.86
N ARG A 213 -2.88 -14.98 6.94
CA ARG A 213 -4.13 -14.19 6.94
C ARG A 213 -3.94 -12.69 7.04
N VAL A 214 -2.83 -12.12 6.61
CA VAL A 214 -2.65 -10.66 6.71
C VAL A 214 -1.81 -10.16 5.54
N VAL A 215 -2.26 -9.13 4.85
CA VAL A 215 -1.57 -8.50 3.72
C VAL A 215 -0.73 -9.54 2.94
N GLY A 216 -1.25 -10.23 1.97
CA GLY A 216 -0.72 -11.43 1.32
C GLY A 216 0.82 -11.53 1.22
N GLU A 217 1.33 -12.73 1.00
CA GLU A 217 2.76 -13.05 1.04
C GLU A 217 3.62 -12.12 0.16
N LEU A 218 3.14 -11.80 -1.04
CA LEU A 218 3.86 -10.97 -2.00
C LEU A 218 4.02 -9.50 -1.54
N PRO A 219 2.96 -8.77 -1.09
CA PRO A 219 3.13 -7.42 -0.56
C PRO A 219 4.11 -7.34 0.61
N ARG A 220 4.06 -8.31 1.54
CA ARG A 220 4.97 -8.37 2.66
C ARG A 220 6.43 -8.58 2.21
N ARG A 221 6.68 -9.51 1.28
CA ARG A 221 8.03 -9.76 0.77
C ARG A 221 8.59 -8.57 0.00
N VAL A 222 7.77 -7.92 -0.82
CA VAL A 222 8.19 -6.69 -1.51
C VAL A 222 8.56 -5.63 -0.49
N HIS A 223 7.72 -5.39 0.52
CA HIS A 223 8.02 -4.41 1.56
C HIS A 223 9.29 -4.74 2.38
N GLU A 224 9.55 -6.03 2.68
CA GLU A 224 10.76 -6.45 3.41
C GLU A 224 12.06 -6.32 2.57
N GLN A 225 11.95 -6.26 1.24
CA GLN A 225 13.09 -6.24 0.31
C GLN A 225 13.29 -4.89 -0.38
N THR A 226 12.42 -3.92 -0.17
CA THR A 226 12.52 -2.58 -0.76
C THR A 226 12.32 -1.49 0.29
N THR A 227 12.95 -0.35 0.07
CA THR A 227 12.66 0.89 0.80
C THR A 227 11.57 1.74 0.14
N THR A 228 11.13 1.33 -1.05
CA THR A 228 10.05 1.99 -1.79
C THR A 228 8.71 1.75 -1.07
N PRO A 229 7.86 2.76 -0.89
CA PRO A 229 6.55 2.58 -0.26
C PRO A 229 5.65 1.68 -1.10
N VAL A 230 4.93 0.82 -0.41
CA VAL A 230 4.02 -0.16 -1.02
C VAL A 230 2.59 0.10 -0.56
N LEU A 231 1.72 0.41 -1.51
CA LEU A 231 0.29 0.55 -1.30
C LEU A 231 -0.42 -0.76 -1.68
N THR A 232 -0.93 -1.46 -0.70
CA THR A 232 -1.68 -2.70 -0.89
C THR A 232 -3.17 -2.41 -0.91
N VAL A 233 -3.82 -2.56 -2.05
CA VAL A 233 -5.27 -2.40 -2.22
C VAL A 233 -5.98 -3.67 -1.80
N ARG A 234 -6.91 -3.55 -0.88
CA ARG A 234 -7.63 -4.67 -0.27
C ARG A 234 -8.77 -5.16 -1.17
N LYS A 235 -9.10 -6.44 -1.06
CA LYS A 235 -10.26 -7.03 -1.74
C LYS A 235 -11.56 -6.53 -1.11
N GLU A 236 -12.58 -6.37 -1.94
CA GLU A 236 -13.94 -6.16 -1.46
C GLU A 236 -14.39 -7.37 -0.64
N ARG A 237 -14.99 -7.13 0.51
CA ARG A 237 -15.44 -8.17 1.45
C ARG A 237 -16.95 -8.21 1.54
#